data_7e8e18826ae999807192b3f4241b6f9d
#
_entry.id   7e8e18826ae999807192b3f4241b6f9d
#
_cell.length_a   1.000
_cell.length_b   1.000
_cell.length_c   1.000
_cell.angle_alpha   90.00
_cell.angle_beta   90.00
_cell.angle_gamma   90.00
#
_symmetry.space_group_name_H-M   'P 1'
#
loop_
_entity.id
_entity.type
_entity.pdbx_description
1 polymer ?
#
loop_
_entity_poly.entity_id
_entity_poly.type
_entity_poly.pdbx_seq_one_letter_code
_entity_poly.pdbx_strand_id
1 'polypeptide(L)'
;YKVEQKLGRQYGEKDAESYTTEDDGMLRIDDMIDSIKYVIALHAGEDSFVNNKGKEIPVRLDDIDHFGNRRIRTVGELVQNQVRVGLSRLERVVRERMTTQEPEAITPQSLINIRPIQAALKEFFGTSQLSQFMDQPNPIAGLTHRRRLSALGPGGLSRERAGFEVRDVHPS
;
A
#
# COMPACT_ATOMS: atom_id res chain seq x y z
N TYR A 1 -7.88 -6.28 -10.82
CA TYR A 1 -7.29 -7.61 -11.01
C TYR A 1 -7.81 -8.63 -9.98
N LYS A 2 -7.61 -8.43 -8.65
CA LYS A 2 -8.09 -9.40 -7.63
C LYS A 2 -9.63 -9.46 -7.56
N VAL A 3 -10.33 -8.35 -7.62
CA VAL A 3 -11.79 -8.29 -7.66
C VAL A 3 -12.31 -8.98 -8.92
N GLU A 4 -11.68 -8.74 -10.04
CA GLU A 4 -11.99 -9.37 -11.32
C GLU A 4 -11.79 -10.89 -11.27
N GLN A 5 -10.67 -11.34 -10.70
CA GLN A 5 -10.32 -12.75 -10.59
C GLN A 5 -11.20 -13.50 -9.56
N LYS A 6 -11.52 -12.87 -8.42
CA LYS A 6 -12.23 -13.50 -7.30
C LYS A 6 -13.74 -13.35 -7.36
N LEU A 7 -14.23 -12.24 -7.92
CA LEU A 7 -15.66 -11.93 -7.99
C LEU A 7 -16.19 -11.92 -9.44
N GLY A 8 -15.31 -12.08 -10.43
CA GLY A 8 -15.65 -12.11 -11.84
C GLY A 8 -16.14 -10.78 -12.41
N ARG A 9 -15.92 -9.68 -11.68
CA ARG A 9 -16.26 -8.34 -12.14
C ARG A 9 -15.20 -7.85 -13.12
N GLN A 10 -15.62 -7.51 -14.36
CA GLN A 10 -14.72 -6.91 -15.34
C GLN A 10 -14.74 -5.38 -15.21
N TYR A 11 -13.53 -4.77 -15.22
CA TYR A 11 -13.40 -3.32 -15.28
C TYR A 11 -13.83 -2.81 -16.65
N GLY A 12 -14.61 -1.71 -16.69
CA GLY A 12 -15.09 -1.13 -17.93
C GLY A 12 -16.31 -1.82 -18.53
N GLU A 13 -16.89 -2.83 -17.88
CA GLU A 13 -18.17 -3.40 -18.26
C GLU A 13 -19.26 -2.38 -17.90
N LYS A 14 -19.81 -1.73 -18.91
CA LYS A 14 -20.94 -0.80 -18.77
C LYS A 14 -22.17 -1.62 -18.46
N ASP A 15 -22.54 -1.70 -17.19
CA ASP A 15 -23.91 -2.05 -16.86
C ASP A 15 -24.82 -0.98 -17.48
N ALA A 16 -25.93 -1.38 -18.10
CA ALA A 16 -26.77 -0.57 -18.99
C ALA A 16 -27.37 0.73 -18.39
N GLU A 17 -27.09 1.01 -17.12
CA GLU A 17 -27.51 2.20 -16.40
C GLU A 17 -26.32 2.94 -15.78
N SER A 18 -25.69 3.82 -16.60
CA SER A 18 -25.06 5.06 -16.13
C SER A 18 -24.01 4.99 -15.01
N TYR A 19 -22.93 4.20 -15.15
CA TYR A 19 -21.74 4.45 -14.34
C TYR A 19 -20.58 4.92 -15.24
N THR A 20 -19.96 6.04 -14.82
CA THR A 20 -18.77 6.57 -15.47
C THR A 20 -17.56 5.69 -15.11
N THR A 21 -16.49 5.73 -15.89
CA THR A 21 -15.24 5.00 -15.65
C THR A 21 -14.60 5.29 -14.28
N GLU A 22 -14.99 6.39 -13.63
CA GLU A 22 -14.58 6.76 -12.27
C GLU A 22 -15.22 5.86 -11.20
N ASP A 23 -16.39 5.30 -11.46
CA ASP A 23 -17.12 4.43 -10.52
C ASP A 23 -16.60 2.99 -10.49
N ASP A 24 -15.75 2.58 -11.42
CA ASP A 24 -15.21 1.22 -11.49
C ASP A 24 -14.30 0.85 -10.29
N GLY A 25 -13.75 1.85 -9.62
CA GLY A 25 -12.96 1.67 -8.40
C GLY A 25 -13.79 1.61 -7.11
N MET A 26 -15.08 1.91 -7.16
CA MET A 26 -15.94 1.95 -5.98
C MET A 26 -16.47 0.57 -5.59
N LEU A 27 -16.57 0.34 -4.29
CA LEU A 27 -17.17 -0.85 -3.71
C LEU A 27 -18.69 -0.80 -3.90
N ARG A 28 -19.26 -1.85 -4.51
CA ARG A 28 -20.71 -2.00 -4.74
C ARG A 28 -21.31 -3.00 -3.76
N ILE A 29 -22.63 -2.94 -3.56
CA ILE A 29 -23.36 -3.89 -2.71
C ILE A 29 -23.21 -5.32 -3.25
N ASP A 30 -23.23 -5.48 -4.57
CA ASP A 30 -23.02 -6.78 -5.23
C ASP A 30 -21.65 -7.37 -4.91
N ASP A 31 -20.58 -6.54 -4.88
CA ASP A 31 -19.24 -6.99 -4.51
C ASP A 31 -19.19 -7.51 -3.06
N MET A 32 -19.97 -6.87 -2.15
CA MET A 32 -20.08 -7.33 -0.77
C MET A 32 -20.79 -8.67 -0.66
N ILE A 33 -21.92 -8.82 -1.38
CA ILE A 33 -22.71 -10.05 -1.39
C ILE A 33 -21.88 -11.19 -2.00
N ASP A 34 -21.23 -10.95 -3.14
CA ASP A 34 -20.42 -11.94 -3.82
C ASP A 34 -19.19 -12.32 -3.00
N SER A 35 -18.59 -11.38 -2.24
CA SER A 35 -17.53 -11.68 -1.30
C SER A 35 -17.98 -12.61 -0.17
N ILE A 36 -19.17 -12.39 0.38
CA ILE A 36 -19.77 -13.26 1.41
C ILE A 36 -20.04 -14.65 0.85
N LYS A 37 -20.63 -14.75 -0.35
CA LYS A 37 -20.88 -16.03 -1.04
C LYS A 37 -19.58 -16.79 -1.27
N TYR A 38 -18.54 -16.08 -1.74
CA TYR A 38 -17.22 -16.67 -1.95
C TYR A 38 -16.64 -17.27 -0.67
N VAL A 39 -16.73 -16.56 0.45
CA VAL A 39 -16.24 -17.04 1.76
C VAL A 39 -17.05 -18.24 2.24
N ILE A 40 -18.38 -18.25 2.05
CA ILE A 40 -19.25 -19.37 2.41
C ILE A 40 -18.89 -20.61 1.59
N ALA A 41 -18.76 -20.46 0.26
CA ALA A 41 -18.38 -21.55 -0.63
C ALA A 41 -17.00 -22.13 -0.27
N LEU A 42 -16.04 -21.25 0.08
CA LEU A 42 -14.72 -21.66 0.54
C LEU A 42 -14.78 -22.50 1.84
N HIS A 43 -15.61 -22.08 2.81
CA HIS A 43 -15.83 -22.83 4.06
C HIS A 43 -16.58 -24.15 3.85
N ALA A 44 -17.50 -24.18 2.87
CA ALA A 44 -18.22 -25.39 2.51
C ALA A 44 -17.35 -26.39 1.73
N GLY A 45 -16.18 -25.96 1.25
CA GLY A 45 -15.29 -26.78 0.42
C GLY A 45 -15.80 -26.95 -1.01
N GLU A 46 -16.58 -25.99 -1.50
CA GLU A 46 -17.06 -25.96 -2.88
C GLU A 46 -15.95 -25.49 -3.82
N ASP A 47 -15.87 -26.10 -5.01
CA ASP A 47 -14.86 -25.75 -6.02
C ASP A 47 -15.22 -24.48 -6.81
N SER A 48 -16.50 -24.09 -6.82
CA SER A 48 -16.99 -22.92 -7.53
C SER A 48 -18.20 -22.28 -6.82
N PHE A 49 -18.44 -21.00 -7.08
CA PHE A 49 -19.67 -20.30 -6.69
C PHE A 49 -20.23 -19.48 -7.84
N VAL A 50 -21.51 -19.17 -7.79
CA VAL A 50 -22.18 -18.34 -8.80
C VAL A 50 -22.35 -16.91 -8.25
N ASN A 51 -21.76 -15.93 -8.96
CA ASN A 51 -21.87 -14.53 -8.60
C ASN A 51 -23.29 -13.98 -8.90
N ASN A 52 -23.59 -12.76 -8.49
CA ASN A 52 -24.88 -12.11 -8.71
C ASN A 52 -25.22 -11.90 -10.21
N LYS A 53 -24.21 -11.95 -11.09
CA LYS A 53 -24.38 -11.89 -12.55
C LYS A 53 -24.61 -13.27 -13.21
N GLY A 54 -24.71 -14.34 -12.43
CA GLY A 54 -24.91 -15.71 -12.93
C GLY A 54 -23.63 -16.36 -13.50
N LYS A 55 -22.46 -15.77 -13.30
CA LYS A 55 -21.20 -16.34 -13.76
C LYS A 55 -20.62 -17.27 -12.69
N GLU A 56 -20.24 -18.47 -13.12
CA GLU A 56 -19.54 -19.43 -12.28
C GLU A 56 -18.06 -19.06 -12.14
N ILE A 57 -17.59 -18.98 -10.89
CA ILE A 57 -16.24 -18.55 -10.55
C ILE A 57 -15.59 -19.60 -9.67
N PRO A 58 -14.37 -20.04 -9.99
CA PRO A 58 -13.66 -21.03 -9.19
C PRO A 58 -13.27 -20.45 -7.83
N VAL A 59 -13.50 -21.21 -6.77
CA VAL A 59 -13.12 -20.90 -5.40
C VAL A 59 -11.80 -21.58 -5.07
N ARG A 60 -10.81 -20.80 -4.63
CA ARG A 60 -9.50 -21.34 -4.27
C ARG A 60 -8.93 -20.61 -3.06
N LEU A 61 -8.27 -21.37 -2.18
CA LEU A 61 -7.44 -20.79 -1.13
C LEU A 61 -6.25 -20.05 -1.75
N ASP A 62 -5.98 -18.85 -1.23
CA ASP A 62 -4.81 -18.11 -1.66
C ASP A 62 -3.57 -18.56 -0.88
N ASP A 63 -2.49 -18.79 -1.60
CA ASP A 63 -1.17 -18.94 -0.99
C ASP A 63 -0.64 -17.52 -0.64
N ILE A 64 -0.50 -17.28 0.67
CA ILE A 64 -0.04 -15.97 1.20
C ILE A 64 1.39 -15.67 0.76
N ASP A 65 2.23 -16.71 0.62
CA ASP A 65 3.65 -16.54 0.28
C ASP A 65 3.90 -16.39 -1.22
N HIS A 66 2.90 -16.66 -2.05
CA HIS A 66 3.02 -16.51 -3.49
C HIS A 66 3.16 -15.02 -3.88
N PHE A 67 4.15 -14.67 -4.71
CA PHE A 67 4.41 -13.28 -5.13
C PHE A 67 3.25 -12.63 -5.91
N GLY A 68 2.31 -13.39 -6.44
CA GLY A 68 1.05 -12.86 -6.97
C GLY A 68 0.15 -12.23 -5.89
N ASN A 69 0.31 -12.63 -4.63
CA ASN A 69 -0.44 -12.14 -3.47
C ASN A 69 0.38 -11.19 -2.59
N ARG A 70 1.70 -11.14 -2.79
CA ARG A 70 2.61 -10.24 -2.05
C ARG A 70 3.10 -9.14 -2.96
N ARG A 71 2.86 -7.90 -2.55
CA ARG A 71 3.34 -6.72 -3.26
C ARG A 71 4.73 -6.31 -2.75
N ILE A 72 5.64 -6.05 -3.65
CA ILE A 72 6.96 -5.53 -3.32
C ILE A 72 6.90 -4.01 -3.39
N ARG A 73 7.37 -3.35 -2.33
CA ARG A 73 7.52 -1.89 -2.32
C ARG A 73 8.92 -1.52 -2.82
N THR A 74 8.96 -0.70 -3.83
CA THR A 74 10.21 -0.14 -4.35
C THR A 74 10.67 1.05 -3.53
N VAL A 75 11.93 1.45 -3.70
CA VAL A 75 12.51 2.64 -3.05
C VAL A 75 11.69 3.90 -3.33
N GLY A 76 11.20 4.06 -4.55
CA GLY A 76 10.37 5.21 -4.93
C GLY A 76 9.12 5.34 -4.09
N GLU A 77 8.42 4.23 -3.84
CA GLU A 77 7.24 4.21 -2.99
C GLU A 77 7.55 4.52 -1.52
N LEU A 78 8.65 3.97 -1.00
CA LEU A 78 9.09 4.24 0.38
C LEU A 78 9.42 5.72 0.57
N VAL A 79 10.14 6.32 -0.36
CA VAL A 79 10.45 7.76 -0.34
C VAL A 79 9.18 8.61 -0.50
N GLN A 80 8.28 8.23 -1.40
CA GLN A 80 6.98 8.91 -1.57
C GLN A 80 6.19 8.95 -0.26
N ASN A 81 6.15 7.85 0.47
CA ASN A 81 5.48 7.79 1.77
C ASN A 81 6.11 8.75 2.79
N GLN A 82 7.44 8.86 2.81
CA GLN A 82 8.13 9.82 3.69
C GLN A 82 7.87 11.27 3.30
N VAL A 83 7.86 11.58 2.01
CA VAL A 83 7.47 12.90 1.52
C VAL A 83 6.03 13.22 1.93
N ARG A 84 5.11 12.28 1.82
CA ARG A 84 3.71 12.44 2.25
C ARG A 84 3.61 12.75 3.74
N VAL A 85 4.36 12.04 4.59
CA VAL A 85 4.44 12.32 6.03
C VAL A 85 4.98 13.75 6.28
N GLY A 86 6.04 14.14 5.57
CA GLY A 86 6.60 15.48 5.65
C GLY A 86 5.61 16.56 5.24
N LEU A 87 4.84 16.34 4.16
CA LEU A 87 3.79 17.24 3.69
C LEU A 87 2.64 17.36 4.68
N SER A 88 2.19 16.28 5.30
CA SER A 88 1.14 16.32 6.33
C SER A 88 1.59 17.09 7.57
N ARG A 89 2.85 16.95 7.97
CA ARG A 89 3.43 17.75 9.06
C ARG A 89 3.50 19.24 8.68
N LEU A 90 3.87 19.55 7.44
CA LEU A 90 3.90 20.92 6.91
C LEU A 90 2.50 21.52 6.86
N GLU A 91 1.52 20.80 6.34
CA GLU A 91 0.11 21.24 6.28
C GLU A 91 -0.39 21.64 7.67
N ARG A 92 -0.13 20.80 8.69
CA ARG A 92 -0.54 21.11 10.06
C ARG A 92 0.09 22.43 10.57
N VAL A 93 1.39 22.65 10.33
CA VAL A 93 2.09 23.87 10.73
C VAL A 93 1.57 25.09 9.97
N VAL A 94 1.29 24.95 8.66
CA VAL A 94 0.72 26.03 7.87
C VAL A 94 -0.67 26.41 8.39
N ARG A 95 -1.51 25.42 8.67
CA ARG A 95 -2.87 25.64 9.21
C ARG A 95 -2.81 26.36 10.57
N GLU A 96 -1.91 25.95 11.45
CA GLU A 96 -1.70 26.61 12.74
C GLU A 96 -1.23 28.07 12.58
N ARG A 97 -0.30 28.33 11.67
CA ARG A 97 0.17 29.69 11.40
C ARG A 97 -0.90 30.59 10.79
N MET A 98 -1.74 30.03 9.91
CA MET A 98 -2.87 30.77 9.32
C MET A 98 -3.88 31.24 10.36
N THR A 99 -4.04 30.50 11.47
CA THR A 99 -4.96 30.89 12.55
C THR A 99 -4.35 31.88 13.55
N THR A 100 -3.02 31.92 13.65
CA THR A 100 -2.31 32.73 14.66
C THR A 100 -1.72 34.03 14.12
N GLN A 101 -1.53 34.15 12.81
CA GLN A 101 -0.96 35.37 12.20
C GLN A 101 -2.04 36.36 11.75
N GLU A 102 -1.70 37.65 11.77
CA GLU A 102 -2.57 38.70 11.25
C GLU A 102 -2.73 38.58 9.73
N PRO A 103 -3.96 38.73 9.19
CA PRO A 103 -4.26 38.53 7.77
C PRO A 103 -3.39 39.33 6.80
N GLU A 104 -2.96 40.55 7.22
CA GLU A 104 -2.16 41.46 6.38
C GLU A 104 -0.70 40.99 6.24
N ALA A 105 -0.18 40.19 7.18
CA ALA A 105 1.19 39.70 7.18
C ALA A 105 1.35 38.33 6.51
N ILE A 106 0.25 37.71 6.06
CA ILE A 106 0.26 36.37 5.50
C ILE A 106 0.79 36.40 4.07
N THR A 107 1.97 35.80 3.88
CA THR A 107 2.55 35.51 2.56
C THR A 107 2.86 34.00 2.45
N PRO A 108 2.84 33.41 1.25
CA PRO A 108 3.22 31.99 1.08
C PRO A 108 4.61 31.67 1.64
N GLN A 109 5.53 32.62 1.55
CA GLN A 109 6.91 32.46 2.05
C GLN A 109 6.99 32.45 3.58
N SER A 110 6.12 33.22 4.27
CA SER A 110 6.05 33.21 5.74
C SER A 110 5.38 31.98 6.30
N LEU A 111 4.46 31.38 5.56
CA LEU A 111 3.69 30.20 5.98
C LEU A 111 4.46 28.89 5.74
N ILE A 112 5.09 28.77 4.57
CA ILE A 112 5.71 27.51 4.13
C ILE A 112 7.10 27.36 4.74
N ASN A 113 7.29 26.26 5.49
CA ASN A 113 8.57 25.87 6.04
C ASN A 113 8.94 24.48 5.52
N ILE A 114 10.03 24.35 4.79
CA ILE A 114 10.50 23.09 4.21
C ILE A 114 11.14 22.12 5.23
N ARG A 115 11.43 22.59 6.45
CA ARG A 115 12.11 21.78 7.49
C ARG A 115 11.41 20.47 7.83
N PRO A 116 10.07 20.38 7.93
CA PRO A 116 9.39 19.11 8.21
C PRO A 116 9.62 18.05 7.14
N ILE A 117 9.68 18.45 5.86
CA ILE A 117 9.95 17.52 4.74
C ILE A 117 11.40 17.06 4.79
N GLN A 118 12.34 18.00 4.99
CA GLN A 118 13.77 17.66 5.14
C GLN A 118 14.01 16.73 6.33
N ALA A 119 13.34 16.98 7.46
CA ALA A 119 13.45 16.13 8.65
C ALA A 119 12.94 14.71 8.39
N ALA A 120 11.79 14.56 7.72
CA ALA A 120 11.24 13.25 7.38
C ALA A 120 12.17 12.45 6.44
N LEU A 121 12.73 13.10 5.43
CA LEU A 121 13.71 12.46 4.54
C LEU A 121 15.00 12.10 5.26
N LYS A 122 15.52 13.00 6.11
CA LYS A 122 16.72 12.76 6.90
C LYS A 122 16.53 11.61 7.88
N GLU A 123 15.35 11.53 8.51
CA GLU A 123 14.96 10.42 9.38
C GLU A 123 14.94 9.09 8.61
N PHE A 124 14.36 9.06 7.41
CA PHE A 124 14.32 7.86 6.59
C PHE A 124 15.72 7.38 6.18
N PHE A 125 16.52 8.25 5.59
CA PHE A 125 17.86 7.86 5.11
C PHE A 125 18.88 7.63 6.22
N GLY A 126 18.71 8.26 7.40
CA GLY A 126 19.65 8.16 8.51
C GLY A 126 19.34 7.07 9.52
N THR A 127 18.06 6.80 9.79
CA THR A 127 17.66 5.93 10.90
C THR A 127 16.74 4.76 10.50
N SER A 128 16.25 4.73 9.27
CA SER A 128 15.44 3.61 8.80
C SER A 128 16.26 2.33 8.68
N GLN A 129 15.70 1.21 9.14
CA GLN A 129 16.32 -0.10 8.97
C GLN A 129 16.43 -0.55 7.50
N LEU A 130 15.61 0.00 6.63
CA LEU A 130 15.61 -0.30 5.19
C LEU A 130 16.66 0.52 4.43
N SER A 131 17.13 1.62 5.00
CA SER A 131 18.23 2.40 4.44
C SER A 131 19.55 1.93 5.07
N GLN A 132 20.37 1.25 4.29
CA GLN A 132 21.59 0.60 4.75
C GLN A 132 22.76 0.95 3.85
N PHE A 133 23.98 0.84 4.39
CA PHE A 133 25.18 0.92 3.58
C PHE A 133 25.25 -0.25 2.62
N MET A 134 25.60 0.03 1.38
CA MET A 134 25.79 -1.01 0.37
C MET A 134 27.10 -1.74 0.63
N ASP A 135 27.07 -3.07 0.57
CA ASP A 135 28.27 -3.89 0.68
C ASP A 135 29.19 -3.63 -0.51
N GLN A 136 30.39 -3.13 -0.22
CA GLN A 136 31.37 -2.72 -1.25
C GLN A 136 32.58 -3.66 -1.41
N PRO A 137 32.93 -4.56 -0.45
CA PRO A 137 34.17 -5.34 -0.55
C PRO A 137 34.21 -6.28 -1.75
N ASN A 138 33.05 -6.73 -2.23
CA ASN A 138 32.91 -7.61 -3.38
C ASN A 138 31.70 -7.19 -4.22
N PRO A 139 31.85 -7.00 -5.56
CA PRO A 139 30.73 -6.67 -6.42
C PRO A 139 29.54 -7.66 -6.33
N ILE A 140 29.82 -8.95 -6.10
CA ILE A 140 28.79 -9.98 -5.93
C ILE A 140 28.00 -9.77 -4.64
N ALA A 141 28.66 -9.40 -3.54
CA ALA A 141 28.00 -9.06 -2.28
C ALA A 141 27.06 -7.84 -2.46
N GLY A 142 27.50 -6.81 -3.16
CA GLY A 142 26.68 -5.65 -3.50
C GLY A 142 25.46 -6.01 -4.37
N LEU A 143 25.63 -6.93 -5.31
CA LEU A 143 24.52 -7.42 -6.13
C LEU A 143 23.50 -8.18 -5.29
N THR A 144 23.96 -9.08 -4.43
CA THR A 144 23.11 -9.85 -3.51
C THR A 144 22.33 -8.93 -2.57
N HIS A 145 22.98 -7.91 -2.02
CA HIS A 145 22.36 -6.92 -1.15
C HIS A 145 21.23 -6.15 -1.85
N ARG A 146 21.44 -5.72 -3.09
CA ARG A 146 20.43 -5.02 -3.89
C ARG A 146 19.25 -5.91 -4.30
N ARG A 147 19.46 -7.22 -4.41
CA ARG A 147 18.42 -8.18 -4.79
C ARG A 147 17.68 -8.81 -3.62
N ARG A 148 17.95 -8.37 -2.41
CA ARG A 148 17.26 -8.86 -1.21
C ARG A 148 15.79 -8.46 -1.24
N LEU A 149 14.89 -9.43 -1.08
CA LEU A 149 13.44 -9.25 -1.04
C LEU A 149 12.85 -9.49 0.35
N SER A 150 13.57 -10.18 1.23
CA SER A 150 13.08 -10.49 2.58
C SER A 150 13.06 -9.23 3.45
N ALA A 151 11.94 -8.99 4.10
CA ALA A 151 11.83 -7.94 5.13
C ALA A 151 12.55 -8.32 6.43
N LEU A 152 12.72 -9.61 6.70
CA LEU A 152 13.32 -10.16 7.92
C LEU A 152 14.72 -10.71 7.66
N GLY A 153 15.48 -10.87 8.73
CA GLY A 153 16.81 -11.50 8.73
C GLY A 153 17.95 -10.52 8.65
N PRO A 154 19.20 -11.00 8.42
CA PRO A 154 20.37 -10.15 8.36
C PRO A 154 20.23 -9.07 7.29
N GLY A 155 20.34 -7.80 7.68
CA GLY A 155 20.14 -6.66 6.80
C GLY A 155 18.69 -6.27 6.53
N GLY A 156 17.70 -6.89 7.20
CA GLY A 156 16.30 -6.55 7.14
C GLY A 156 15.76 -5.98 8.45
N LEU A 157 14.43 -6.00 8.60
CA LEU A 157 13.75 -5.61 9.82
C LEU A 157 13.95 -6.65 10.93
N SER A 158 14.02 -6.19 12.20
CA SER A 158 13.93 -7.09 13.33
C SER A 158 12.51 -7.65 13.46
N ARG A 159 12.39 -8.86 14.04
CA ARG A 159 11.09 -9.51 14.25
C ARG A 159 10.12 -8.66 15.07
N GLU A 160 10.63 -7.95 16.06
CA GLU A 160 9.83 -7.05 16.90
C GLU A 160 9.19 -5.90 16.13
N ARG A 161 9.89 -5.36 15.12
CA ARG A 161 9.38 -4.25 14.30
C ARG A 161 8.52 -4.71 13.14
N ALA A 162 8.74 -5.92 12.65
CA ALA A 162 7.93 -6.50 11.59
C ALA A 162 6.62 -7.13 12.08
N GLY A 163 6.51 -7.36 13.41
CA GLY A 163 5.40 -8.09 14.01
C GLY A 163 5.61 -9.61 13.97
N PHE A 164 4.80 -10.33 14.77
CA PHE A 164 4.91 -11.78 14.92
C PHE A 164 3.91 -12.55 14.06
N GLU A 165 2.81 -11.92 13.71
CA GLU A 165 1.77 -12.55 12.89
C GLU A 165 2.02 -12.36 11.40
N VAL A 166 1.51 -13.29 10.60
CA VAL A 166 1.62 -13.22 9.13
C VAL A 166 1.00 -11.94 8.58
N ARG A 167 -0.10 -11.48 9.17
CA ARG A 167 -0.75 -10.22 8.80
C ARG A 167 0.11 -8.98 9.05
N ASP A 168 0.98 -9.01 10.06
CA ASP A 168 1.87 -7.90 10.38
C ASP A 168 3.05 -7.83 9.42
N VAL A 169 3.48 -8.98 8.93
CA VAL A 169 4.60 -9.11 7.97
C VAL A 169 4.11 -8.96 6.54
N HIS A 170 2.82 -9.15 6.30
CA HIS A 170 2.24 -9.05 4.97
C HIS A 170 2.32 -7.59 4.49
N PRO A 171 3.03 -7.33 3.40
CA PRO A 171 3.33 -5.97 2.98
C PRO A 171 2.24 -5.39 2.13
N SER A 172 1.11 -5.49 2.42
CA SER A 172 0.17 -4.72 1.62
C SER A 172 0.64 -3.28 1.45
#